data_306d36084e61484e5161c59000b07df7
#
_entry.id   306d36084e61484e5161c59000b07df7
#
_cell.length_a   1.000
_cell.length_b   1.000
_cell.length_c   1.000
_cell.angle_alpha   90.00
_cell.angle_beta   90.00
_cell.angle_gamma   90.00
#
_symmetry.space_group_name_H-M   'P 1'
#
loop_
_entity.id
_entity.type
_entity.pdbx_description
1 polymer ?
#
loop_
_entity_poly.entity_id
_entity_poly.type
_entity_poly.pdbx_seq_one_letter_code
_entity_poly.pdbx_strand_id
1 'polypeptide(L)'
;MSYFRELPNVLYPSTLGEKISSQEYLVVKNLFRRVKFQDSVEAKGTYYKKYVILEGQRPDTVAEAFYGEPDLDWVVVLTAGITNIKDEWPLSNYDLYRYADAKYGTELNATHHTETLEVRDSKNRLILPAGEIVDSSFRIPAPLDTNITYSIVGAYENTTHTGSGDLNPTTSVSNFAYEVEKNEKKREINLLKPIYLQQFLNETREIMNNNTCLLYTSEAADEGLGVDL
;
A
#
# COMPACT_ATOMS: atom_id res chain seq x y z
N MET A 1 -22.92 -5.27 -1.38
CA MET A 1 -23.22 -6.11 -0.18
C MET A 1 -22.34 -5.68 0.97
N SER A 2 -22.90 -5.22 2.08
CA SER A 2 -22.14 -4.70 3.21
C SER A 2 -21.40 -5.83 3.96
N TYR A 3 -20.12 -5.64 4.27
CA TYR A 3 -19.26 -6.58 5.00
C TYR A 3 -19.93 -7.17 6.27
N PHE A 4 -20.59 -6.31 7.06
CA PHE A 4 -21.23 -6.74 8.30
C PHE A 4 -22.40 -7.71 8.09
N ARG A 5 -23.01 -7.75 6.91
CA ARG A 5 -24.04 -8.75 6.59
C ARG A 5 -23.46 -10.13 6.37
N GLU A 6 -22.24 -10.21 5.85
CA GLU A 6 -21.54 -11.47 5.57
C GLU A 6 -20.96 -12.13 6.83
N LEU A 7 -20.84 -11.38 7.95
CA LEU A 7 -20.35 -11.95 9.20
C LEU A 7 -21.34 -12.95 9.79
N PRO A 8 -20.86 -14.09 10.36
CA PRO A 8 -21.70 -15.07 11.02
C PRO A 8 -22.33 -14.51 12.29
N ASN A 9 -23.44 -15.09 12.68
CA ASN A 9 -24.10 -14.78 13.92
C ASN A 9 -23.53 -15.61 15.07
N VAL A 10 -23.45 -15.01 16.25
CA VAL A 10 -23.08 -15.66 17.51
C VAL A 10 -24.15 -15.37 18.56
N LEU A 11 -24.46 -16.38 19.38
CA LEU A 11 -25.31 -16.22 20.54
C LEU A 11 -24.46 -15.64 21.67
N TYR A 12 -24.84 -14.46 22.15
CA TYR A 12 -24.18 -13.78 23.24
C TYR A 12 -25.17 -13.61 24.42
N PRO A 13 -24.75 -13.94 25.67
CA PRO A 13 -25.64 -13.76 26.82
C PRO A 13 -25.99 -12.28 26.98
N SER A 14 -27.28 -11.99 27.17
CA SER A 14 -27.75 -10.62 27.37
C SER A 14 -27.23 -10.08 28.69
N THR A 15 -26.58 -8.93 28.66
CA THR A 15 -26.16 -8.18 29.86
C THR A 15 -27.13 -7.05 30.21
N LEU A 16 -28.20 -6.89 29.44
CA LEU A 16 -29.18 -5.80 29.58
C LEU A 16 -30.39 -6.14 30.45
N GLY A 17 -30.49 -7.40 30.92
CA GLY A 17 -31.57 -7.82 31.80
C GLY A 17 -31.32 -7.44 33.27
N GLU A 18 -32.35 -7.06 33.99
CA GLU A 18 -32.30 -6.76 35.46
C GLU A 18 -31.89 -7.96 36.30
N LYS A 19 -32.00 -9.15 35.77
CA LYS A 19 -31.57 -10.40 36.41
C LYS A 19 -30.41 -10.97 35.62
N ILE A 20 -29.30 -11.15 36.28
CA ILE A 20 -28.11 -11.89 35.79
C ILE A 20 -28.45 -13.40 35.57
N SER A 21 -29.68 -13.69 35.26
CA SER A 21 -30.13 -15.04 34.91
C SER A 21 -29.82 -15.23 33.42
N SER A 22 -28.74 -15.87 33.19
CA SER A 22 -28.02 -16.28 31.98
C SER A 22 -28.82 -17.04 30.91
N GLN A 23 -30.13 -16.92 30.81
CA GLN A 23 -30.94 -17.63 29.85
C GLN A 23 -31.40 -16.85 28.63
N GLU A 24 -31.20 -15.53 28.61
CA GLU A 24 -31.50 -14.72 27.43
C GLU A 24 -30.25 -14.54 26.60
N TYR A 25 -30.23 -15.14 25.42
CA TYR A 25 -29.19 -14.97 24.43
C TYR A 25 -29.65 -14.01 23.33
N LEU A 26 -28.80 -13.07 23.00
CA LEU A 26 -28.95 -12.18 21.85
C LEU A 26 -28.17 -12.72 20.67
N VAL A 27 -28.77 -12.63 19.49
CA VAL A 27 -28.07 -12.92 18.25
C VAL A 27 -27.30 -11.67 17.85
N VAL A 28 -25.97 -11.75 17.88
CA VAL A 28 -25.06 -10.67 17.52
C VAL A 28 -24.14 -11.09 16.39
N LYS A 29 -23.61 -10.10 15.64
CA LYS A 29 -22.61 -10.39 14.60
C LYS A 29 -21.25 -10.68 15.22
N ASN A 30 -20.57 -11.71 14.73
CA ASN A 30 -19.23 -12.07 15.17
C ASN A 30 -18.19 -11.17 14.52
N LEU A 31 -17.81 -10.07 15.20
CA LEU A 31 -16.82 -9.12 14.73
C LEU A 31 -15.36 -9.62 14.81
N PHE A 32 -15.12 -10.74 15.47
CA PHE A 32 -13.78 -11.33 15.61
C PHE A 32 -13.40 -12.20 14.41
N ARG A 33 -14.33 -12.49 13.52
CA ARG A 33 -14.04 -13.20 12.28
C ARG A 33 -13.61 -12.24 11.19
N ARG A 34 -12.52 -12.60 10.51
CA ARG A 34 -12.03 -11.91 9.31
C ARG A 34 -11.63 -12.92 8.26
N VAL A 35 -11.65 -12.50 7.01
CA VAL A 35 -11.11 -13.23 5.86
C VAL A 35 -9.79 -12.60 5.46
N LYS A 36 -8.84 -13.42 5.05
CA LYS A 36 -7.59 -13.01 4.38
C LYS A 36 -7.45 -13.83 3.10
N PHE A 37 -6.89 -13.23 2.06
CA PHE A 37 -6.48 -14.00 0.88
C PHE A 37 -5.33 -14.95 1.26
N GLN A 38 -5.32 -16.13 0.61
CA GLN A 38 -4.15 -17.00 0.69
C GLN A 38 -2.96 -16.31 0.01
N ASP A 39 -1.78 -16.39 0.61
CA ASP A 39 -0.55 -15.80 0.08
C ASP A 39 -0.22 -16.32 -1.33
N SER A 40 -0.60 -17.59 -1.62
CA SER A 40 -0.48 -18.21 -2.95
C SER A 40 -1.38 -17.56 -4.03
N VAL A 41 -2.50 -16.98 -3.65
CA VAL A 41 -3.44 -16.26 -4.54
C VAL A 41 -2.98 -14.81 -4.68
N GLU A 42 -2.53 -14.21 -3.59
CA GLU A 42 -1.98 -12.85 -3.56
C GLU A 42 -0.76 -12.71 -4.47
N ALA A 43 0.12 -13.73 -4.50
CA ALA A 43 1.29 -13.78 -5.37
C ALA A 43 0.96 -13.93 -6.88
N LYS A 44 -0.26 -14.36 -7.24
CA LYS A 44 -0.67 -14.55 -8.63
C LYS A 44 -1.29 -13.28 -9.20
N GLY A 45 -0.48 -12.40 -9.79
CA GLY A 45 -0.92 -11.16 -10.44
C GLY A 45 -2.03 -11.30 -11.49
N THR A 46 -2.36 -12.55 -11.90
CA THR A 46 -3.42 -12.84 -12.87
C THR A 46 -4.81 -12.47 -12.37
N TYR A 47 -5.07 -12.56 -11.07
CA TYR A 47 -6.37 -12.26 -10.47
C TYR A 47 -6.61 -10.78 -10.26
N TYR A 48 -5.56 -9.97 -10.25
CA TYR A 48 -5.62 -8.56 -9.91
C TYR A 48 -5.45 -7.66 -11.14
N LYS A 49 -5.97 -6.45 -11.00
CA LYS A 49 -5.74 -5.34 -11.90
C LYS A 49 -5.21 -4.16 -11.08
N LYS A 50 -4.13 -3.54 -11.56
CA LYS A 50 -3.63 -2.29 -10.98
C LYS A 50 -4.65 -1.19 -11.16
N TYR A 51 -4.88 -0.46 -10.09
CA TYR A 51 -5.75 0.71 -10.05
C TYR A 51 -5.02 1.86 -9.36
N VAL A 52 -5.14 3.05 -9.92
CA VAL A 52 -4.58 4.27 -9.33
C VAL A 52 -5.71 5.07 -8.69
N ILE A 53 -5.65 5.23 -7.37
CA ILE A 53 -6.62 6.00 -6.60
C ILE A 53 -6.49 7.47 -6.99
N LEU A 54 -7.57 8.08 -7.46
CA LEU A 54 -7.61 9.49 -7.79
C LEU A 54 -7.68 10.35 -6.53
N GLU A 55 -7.41 11.63 -6.70
CA GLU A 55 -7.44 12.61 -5.63
C GLU A 55 -8.78 12.61 -4.88
N GLY A 56 -8.73 12.45 -3.56
CA GLY A 56 -9.90 12.47 -2.70
C GLY A 56 -10.86 11.26 -2.82
N GLN A 57 -10.53 10.24 -3.62
CA GLN A 57 -11.35 9.03 -3.69
C GLN A 57 -11.29 8.25 -2.37
N ARG A 58 -12.45 7.76 -1.95
CA ARG A 58 -12.62 6.88 -0.80
C ARG A 58 -12.81 5.44 -1.27
N PRO A 59 -12.66 4.43 -0.40
CA PRO A 59 -12.86 3.02 -0.79
C PRO A 59 -14.22 2.75 -1.40
N ASP A 60 -15.29 3.37 -0.91
CA ASP A 60 -16.66 3.26 -1.44
C ASP A 60 -16.78 3.80 -2.86
N THR A 61 -16.18 4.96 -3.15
CA THR A 61 -16.18 5.54 -4.50
C THR A 61 -15.32 4.74 -5.49
N VAL A 62 -14.23 4.14 -5.01
CA VAL A 62 -13.43 3.21 -5.82
C VAL A 62 -14.23 1.94 -6.12
N ALA A 63 -14.95 1.39 -5.13
CA ALA A 63 -15.79 0.21 -5.30
C ALA A 63 -16.92 0.46 -6.31
N GLU A 64 -17.59 1.61 -6.22
CA GLU A 64 -18.61 2.02 -7.18
C GLU A 64 -18.05 2.15 -8.59
N ALA A 65 -16.91 2.82 -8.75
CA ALA A 65 -16.28 3.02 -10.05
C ALA A 65 -15.79 1.72 -10.70
N PHE A 66 -15.32 0.75 -9.90
CA PHE A 66 -14.68 -0.45 -10.39
C PHE A 66 -15.60 -1.67 -10.45
N TYR A 67 -16.49 -1.83 -9.46
CA TYR A 67 -17.41 -2.96 -9.33
C TYR A 67 -18.87 -2.58 -9.61
N GLY A 68 -19.21 -1.28 -9.61
CA GLY A 68 -20.58 -0.80 -9.76
C GLY A 68 -21.41 -0.81 -8.47
N GLU A 69 -20.83 -1.19 -7.33
CA GLU A 69 -21.49 -1.25 -6.02
C GLU A 69 -20.60 -0.64 -4.93
N PRO A 70 -21.02 0.46 -4.29
CA PRO A 70 -20.24 1.10 -3.21
C PRO A 70 -20.11 0.22 -1.95
N ASP A 71 -21.05 -0.67 -1.71
CA ASP A 71 -21.05 -1.63 -0.58
C ASP A 71 -19.91 -2.68 -0.65
N LEU A 72 -19.14 -2.69 -1.73
CA LEU A 72 -17.96 -3.55 -1.93
C LEU A 72 -16.64 -2.85 -1.54
N ASP A 73 -16.71 -1.75 -0.81
CA ASP A 73 -15.57 -1.02 -0.27
C ASP A 73 -14.60 -1.90 0.51
N TRP A 74 -15.13 -2.86 1.27
CA TRP A 74 -14.34 -3.84 2.02
C TRP A 74 -13.54 -4.79 1.10
N VAL A 75 -14.05 -5.11 -0.09
CA VAL A 75 -13.31 -5.91 -1.09
C VAL A 75 -12.12 -5.11 -1.59
N VAL A 76 -12.30 -3.80 -1.85
CA VAL A 76 -11.22 -2.89 -2.26
C VAL A 76 -10.12 -2.88 -1.19
N VAL A 77 -10.48 -2.64 0.06
CA VAL A 77 -9.54 -2.58 1.19
C VAL A 77 -8.80 -3.90 1.39
N LEU A 78 -9.54 -5.03 1.33
CA LEU A 78 -8.97 -6.35 1.50
C LEU A 78 -8.00 -6.72 0.37
N THR A 79 -8.37 -6.45 -0.90
CA THR A 79 -7.53 -6.77 -2.06
C THR A 79 -6.31 -5.87 -2.20
N ALA A 80 -6.41 -4.64 -1.69
CA ALA A 80 -5.27 -3.74 -1.58
C ALA A 80 -4.29 -4.11 -0.45
N GLY A 81 -4.63 -5.10 0.41
CA GLY A 81 -3.81 -5.49 1.56
C GLY A 81 -3.81 -4.46 2.69
N ILE A 82 -4.76 -3.53 2.68
CA ILE A 82 -4.84 -2.44 3.65
C ILE A 82 -5.43 -2.96 4.96
N THR A 83 -4.69 -2.79 6.05
CA THR A 83 -5.14 -3.15 7.40
C THR A 83 -5.60 -1.94 8.22
N ASN A 84 -4.97 -0.80 8.00
CA ASN A 84 -5.32 0.46 8.64
C ASN A 84 -5.59 1.55 7.60
N ILE A 85 -6.86 1.79 7.32
CA ILE A 85 -7.28 2.78 6.30
C ILE A 85 -6.74 4.19 6.62
N LYS A 86 -6.61 4.56 7.89
CA LYS A 86 -6.14 5.90 8.26
C LYS A 86 -4.70 6.17 7.84
N ASP A 87 -3.86 5.13 7.92
CA ASP A 87 -2.43 5.27 7.68
C ASP A 87 -2.02 4.82 6.27
N GLU A 88 -2.77 3.88 5.69
CA GLU A 88 -2.39 3.21 4.44
C GLU A 88 -3.16 3.73 3.22
N TRP A 89 -4.35 4.34 3.42
CA TRP A 89 -5.07 4.99 2.33
C TRP A 89 -4.44 6.36 1.98
N PRO A 90 -4.34 6.73 0.69
CA PRO A 90 -3.78 8.01 0.32
C PRO A 90 -4.66 9.17 0.79
N LEU A 91 -4.02 10.16 1.40
CA LEU A 91 -4.67 11.39 1.84
C LEU A 91 -4.94 12.31 0.63
N SER A 92 -5.96 13.15 0.76
CA SER A 92 -6.15 14.28 -0.16
C SER A 92 -5.00 15.28 -0.02
N ASN A 93 -4.73 16.07 -1.05
CA ASN A 93 -3.67 17.08 -1.00
C ASN A 93 -3.87 18.07 0.16
N TYR A 94 -5.12 18.41 0.47
CA TYR A 94 -5.44 19.28 1.59
C TYR A 94 -5.13 18.63 2.94
N ASP A 95 -5.55 17.37 3.12
CA ASP A 95 -5.31 16.64 4.38
C ASP A 95 -3.83 16.29 4.53
N LEU A 96 -3.14 15.99 3.44
CA LEU A 96 -1.70 15.76 3.43
C LEU A 96 -0.93 17.00 3.89
N TYR A 97 -1.30 18.17 3.38
CA TYR A 97 -0.67 19.42 3.80
C TYR A 97 -0.91 19.65 5.31
N ARG A 98 -2.14 19.49 5.78
CA ARG A 98 -2.45 19.64 7.21
C ARG A 98 -1.70 18.64 8.09
N TYR A 99 -1.58 17.40 7.62
CA TYR A 99 -0.81 16.37 8.32
C TYR A 99 0.67 16.74 8.40
N ALA A 100 1.26 17.16 7.28
CA ALA A 100 2.66 17.55 7.23
C ALA A 100 2.94 18.82 8.06
N ASP A 101 2.05 19.81 8.00
CA ASP A 101 2.15 21.02 8.81
C ASP A 101 2.07 20.71 10.31
N ALA A 102 1.14 19.86 10.71
CA ALA A 102 1.03 19.42 12.11
C ALA A 102 2.24 18.63 12.60
N LYS A 103 2.91 17.89 11.70
CA LYS A 103 4.08 17.06 12.01
C LYS A 103 5.38 17.84 12.08
N TYR A 104 5.60 18.76 11.14
CA TYR A 104 6.86 19.45 10.95
C TYR A 104 6.82 20.95 11.30
N GLY A 105 5.64 21.57 11.31
CA GLY A 105 5.48 22.98 11.61
C GLY A 105 6.38 23.88 10.78
N THR A 106 7.25 24.64 11.44
CA THR A 106 8.20 25.57 10.78
C THR A 106 9.26 24.86 9.93
N GLU A 107 9.49 23.56 10.15
CA GLU A 107 10.48 22.76 9.43
C GLU A 107 9.89 22.04 8.20
N LEU A 108 8.68 22.40 7.79
CA LEU A 108 8.00 21.78 6.65
C LEU A 108 8.86 21.78 5.37
N ASN A 109 9.58 22.85 5.12
CA ASN A 109 10.46 23.01 3.95
C ASN A 109 11.94 22.71 4.24
N ALA A 110 12.28 22.27 5.45
CA ALA A 110 13.63 21.84 5.77
C ALA A 110 14.00 20.58 5.00
N THR A 111 15.28 20.37 4.74
CA THR A 111 15.80 19.20 4.06
C THR A 111 15.61 17.96 4.92
N HIS A 112 14.85 16.98 4.43
CA HIS A 112 14.69 15.68 5.04
C HIS A 112 15.90 14.79 4.74
N HIS A 113 16.28 14.69 3.47
CA HIS A 113 17.44 13.94 2.99
C HIS A 113 17.88 14.45 1.62
N THR A 114 18.97 13.88 1.12
CA THR A 114 19.51 14.20 -0.22
C THR A 114 19.43 12.94 -1.07
N GLU A 115 19.00 13.10 -2.31
CA GLU A 115 18.88 12.02 -3.29
C GLU A 115 19.74 12.28 -4.52
N THR A 116 20.07 11.20 -5.22
CA THR A 116 20.74 11.26 -6.50
C THR A 116 19.79 11.70 -7.61
N LEU A 117 20.30 12.48 -8.54
CA LEU A 117 19.69 12.74 -9.86
C LEU A 117 20.19 11.69 -10.86
N GLU A 118 19.38 11.39 -11.87
CA GLU A 118 19.77 10.47 -12.92
C GLU A 118 20.93 11.06 -13.75
N VAL A 119 21.98 10.26 -13.93
CA VAL A 119 23.14 10.64 -14.75
C VAL A 119 23.30 9.68 -15.91
N ARG A 120 23.41 10.21 -17.10
CA ARG A 120 23.67 9.45 -18.34
C ARG A 120 24.91 9.96 -19.04
N ASP A 121 25.57 9.05 -19.77
CA ASP A 121 26.71 9.40 -20.64
C ASP A 121 26.23 9.95 -22.00
N SER A 122 27.19 10.38 -22.82
CA SER A 122 26.96 10.86 -24.19
C SER A 122 26.30 9.82 -25.13
N LYS A 123 26.31 8.53 -24.75
CA LYS A 123 25.65 7.44 -25.46
C LYS A 123 24.32 7.06 -24.85
N ASN A 124 23.76 7.90 -23.97
CA ASN A 124 22.51 7.69 -23.24
C ASN A 124 22.49 6.44 -22.33
N ARG A 125 23.65 5.93 -21.92
CA ARG A 125 23.73 4.82 -20.96
C ARG A 125 23.60 5.37 -19.55
N LEU A 126 22.81 4.69 -18.70
CA LEU A 126 22.62 5.04 -17.30
C LEU A 126 23.94 4.80 -16.53
N ILE A 127 24.43 5.85 -15.87
CA ILE A 127 25.59 5.81 -14.98
C ILE A 127 25.16 5.78 -13.53
N LEU A 128 24.20 6.66 -13.16
CA LEU A 128 23.64 6.73 -11.82
C LEU A 128 22.12 6.83 -11.92
N PRO A 129 21.37 5.95 -11.22
CA PRO A 129 19.93 6.08 -11.14
C PRO A 129 19.53 7.26 -10.26
N ALA A 130 18.34 7.82 -10.47
CA ALA A 130 17.73 8.80 -9.59
C ALA A 130 17.11 8.14 -8.35
N GLY A 131 16.99 8.90 -7.25
CA GLY A 131 16.22 8.49 -6.06
C GLY A 131 16.99 7.63 -5.05
N GLU A 132 18.31 7.50 -5.20
CA GLU A 132 19.14 6.84 -4.18
C GLU A 132 19.50 7.83 -3.07
N ILE A 133 19.25 7.46 -1.83
CA ILE A 133 19.56 8.32 -0.66
C ILE A 133 21.06 8.36 -0.46
N VAL A 134 21.62 9.56 -0.51
CA VAL A 134 23.05 9.80 -0.39
C VAL A 134 23.33 10.97 0.56
N ASP A 135 24.59 11.05 1.01
CA ASP A 135 25.05 12.22 1.75
C ASP A 135 25.17 13.46 0.83
N SER A 136 24.99 14.63 1.39
CA SER A 136 25.09 15.91 0.64
C SER A 136 26.46 16.17 0.02
N SER A 137 27.50 15.48 0.52
CA SER A 137 28.87 15.53 -0.02
C SER A 137 29.10 14.57 -1.18
N PHE A 138 28.11 13.74 -1.56
CA PHE A 138 28.26 12.77 -2.65
C PHE A 138 28.65 13.45 -3.96
N ARG A 139 29.67 12.91 -4.63
CA ARG A 139 30.18 13.39 -5.92
C ARG A 139 30.55 12.21 -6.79
N ILE A 140 30.34 12.35 -8.09
CA ILE A 140 30.91 11.46 -9.09
C ILE A 140 32.24 12.05 -9.52
N PRO A 141 33.36 11.29 -9.45
CA PRO A 141 34.64 11.74 -9.94
C PRO A 141 34.58 12.15 -11.41
N ALA A 142 35.34 13.17 -11.76
CA ALA A 142 35.49 13.56 -13.16
C ALA A 142 35.97 12.37 -13.99
N PRO A 143 35.47 12.20 -15.23
CA PRO A 143 36.00 11.17 -16.13
C PRO A 143 37.46 11.46 -16.46
N LEU A 144 38.25 10.39 -16.53
CA LEU A 144 39.68 10.47 -16.93
C LEU A 144 39.85 11.00 -18.37
N ASP A 145 38.84 10.81 -19.20
CA ASP A 145 38.80 11.31 -20.57
C ASP A 145 37.92 12.57 -20.63
N THR A 146 38.51 13.69 -20.97
CA THR A 146 37.85 14.99 -21.09
C THR A 146 36.81 15.09 -22.22
N ASN A 147 36.76 14.08 -23.09
CA ASN A 147 35.76 13.99 -24.16
C ASN A 147 34.45 13.33 -23.69
N ILE A 148 34.40 12.80 -22.48
CA ILE A 148 33.18 12.18 -21.94
C ILE A 148 32.30 13.30 -21.36
N THR A 149 31.08 13.37 -21.85
CA THR A 149 30.06 14.31 -21.37
C THR A 149 29.03 13.53 -20.56
N TYR A 150 28.70 14.05 -19.37
CA TYR A 150 27.61 13.55 -18.56
C TYR A 150 26.38 14.47 -18.68
N SER A 151 25.21 13.87 -18.76
CA SER A 151 23.94 14.57 -18.68
C SER A 151 23.29 14.25 -17.35
N ILE A 152 22.98 15.28 -16.55
CA ILE A 152 22.16 15.18 -15.35
C ILE A 152 20.72 15.43 -15.77
N VAL A 153 19.84 14.47 -15.51
CA VAL A 153 18.40 14.60 -15.75
C VAL A 153 17.76 15.03 -14.44
N GLY A 154 17.41 16.32 -14.33
CA GLY A 154 16.75 16.89 -13.15
C GLY A 154 15.26 17.10 -13.39
N ALA A 155 14.51 17.35 -12.31
CA ALA A 155 13.06 17.62 -12.38
C ALA A 155 12.72 18.89 -13.17
N TYR A 156 13.65 19.83 -13.33
CA TYR A 156 13.41 21.14 -13.95
C TYR A 156 14.31 21.45 -15.14
N GLU A 157 15.53 20.92 -15.19
CA GLU A 157 16.47 21.18 -16.27
C GLU A 157 17.44 20.01 -16.48
N ASN A 158 17.66 19.65 -17.76
CA ASN A 158 18.73 18.73 -18.13
C ASN A 158 20.03 19.53 -18.24
N THR A 159 20.91 19.39 -17.28
CA THR A 159 22.23 20.02 -17.32
C THR A 159 23.24 19.08 -17.92
N THR A 160 23.95 19.58 -18.94
CA THR A 160 25.09 18.87 -19.55
C THR A 160 26.37 19.33 -18.87
N HIS A 161 27.11 18.42 -18.27
CA HIS A 161 28.40 18.70 -17.66
C HIS A 161 29.52 18.23 -18.59
N THR A 162 30.28 19.17 -19.10
CA THR A 162 31.46 18.94 -19.93
C THR A 162 32.65 19.57 -19.19
N GLY A 163 33.50 18.74 -18.58
CA GLY A 163 34.68 19.35 -17.93
C GLY A 163 35.37 18.43 -16.90
N SER A 164 36.48 18.95 -16.39
CA SER A 164 37.44 18.27 -15.51
C SER A 164 37.14 18.47 -14.01
N GLY A 165 35.87 18.53 -13.61
CA GLY A 165 35.50 18.66 -12.19
C GLY A 165 34.56 17.53 -11.76
N ASP A 166 34.57 17.26 -10.46
CA ASP A 166 33.64 16.31 -9.87
C ASP A 166 32.19 16.76 -10.06
N LEU A 167 31.34 15.83 -10.47
CA LEU A 167 29.93 16.10 -10.71
C LEU A 167 29.13 15.97 -9.42
N ASN A 168 28.26 16.96 -9.15
CA ASN A 168 27.32 16.92 -8.03
C ASN A 168 25.90 16.59 -8.51
N PRO A 169 25.53 15.31 -8.67
CA PRO A 169 24.23 14.91 -9.15
C PRO A 169 23.27 14.68 -7.99
N THR A 170 23.16 15.63 -7.08
CA THR A 170 22.30 15.47 -5.90
C THR A 170 21.27 16.58 -5.81
N THR A 171 20.11 16.23 -5.27
CA THR A 171 19.01 17.15 -4.95
C THR A 171 18.57 16.97 -3.51
N SER A 172 18.17 18.07 -2.86
CA SER A 172 17.60 18.00 -1.52
C SER A 172 16.10 17.78 -1.59
N VAL A 173 15.59 16.79 -0.86
CA VAL A 173 14.17 16.53 -0.69
C VAL A 173 13.71 17.18 0.60
N SER A 174 12.68 18.02 0.55
CA SER A 174 12.11 18.63 1.74
C SER A 174 11.23 17.65 2.52
N ASN A 175 10.94 17.95 3.80
CA ASN A 175 10.02 17.18 4.61
C ASN A 175 8.65 17.03 3.94
N PHE A 176 8.14 18.12 3.34
CA PHE A 176 6.86 18.06 2.62
C PHE A 176 6.93 17.19 1.37
N ALA A 177 7.99 17.33 0.57
CA ALA A 177 8.17 16.51 -0.63
C ALA A 177 8.26 15.02 -0.31
N TYR A 178 8.94 14.65 0.79
CA TYR A 178 8.99 13.29 1.28
C TYR A 178 7.59 12.72 1.64
N GLU A 179 6.76 13.50 2.35
CA GLU A 179 5.40 13.04 2.67
C GLU A 179 4.51 12.95 1.42
N VAL A 180 4.69 13.85 0.44
CA VAL A 180 4.00 13.76 -0.85
C VAL A 180 4.37 12.47 -1.57
N GLU A 181 5.66 12.15 -1.70
CA GLU A 181 6.11 10.93 -2.36
C GLU A 181 5.58 9.67 -1.66
N LYS A 182 5.63 9.67 -0.33
CA LYS A 182 5.10 8.57 0.49
C LYS A 182 3.58 8.39 0.29
N ASN A 183 2.85 9.49 0.14
CA ASN A 183 1.41 9.47 -0.14
C ASN A 183 1.11 8.98 -1.57
N GLU A 184 1.91 9.41 -2.56
CA GLU A 184 1.74 8.96 -3.94
C GLU A 184 1.99 7.46 -4.10
N LYS A 185 2.95 6.88 -3.39
CA LYS A 185 3.20 5.43 -3.37
C LYS A 185 1.99 4.62 -2.89
N LYS A 186 1.11 5.20 -2.08
CA LYS A 186 -0.13 4.54 -1.61
C LYS A 186 -1.25 4.53 -2.66
N ARG A 187 -1.15 5.35 -3.71
CA ARG A 187 -2.21 5.46 -4.73
C ARG A 187 -2.29 4.23 -5.63
N GLU A 188 -1.20 3.52 -5.85
CA GLU A 188 -1.20 2.33 -6.68
C GLU A 188 -1.61 1.12 -5.85
N ILE A 189 -2.80 0.60 -6.10
CA ILE A 189 -3.35 -0.58 -5.41
C ILE A 189 -3.70 -1.69 -6.41
N ASN A 190 -3.79 -2.91 -5.89
CA ASN A 190 -4.27 -4.05 -6.64
C ASN A 190 -5.73 -4.33 -6.30
N LEU A 191 -6.60 -4.38 -7.31
CA LEU A 191 -8.00 -4.73 -7.15
C LEU A 191 -8.31 -6.07 -7.80
N LEU A 192 -9.16 -6.88 -7.18
CA LEU A 192 -9.64 -8.14 -7.75
C LEU A 192 -10.41 -7.85 -9.03
N LYS A 193 -10.11 -8.56 -10.12
CA LYS A 193 -10.85 -8.40 -11.37
C LYS A 193 -12.33 -8.75 -11.20
N PRO A 194 -13.27 -8.01 -11.78
CA PRO A 194 -14.72 -8.23 -11.61
C PRO A 194 -15.17 -9.65 -11.99
N ILE A 195 -14.48 -10.30 -12.92
CA ILE A 195 -14.79 -11.68 -13.33
C ILE A 195 -14.66 -12.70 -12.19
N TYR A 196 -13.81 -12.46 -11.21
CA TYR A 196 -13.60 -13.33 -10.06
C TYR A 196 -14.41 -12.90 -8.81
N LEU A 197 -15.09 -11.75 -8.88
CA LEU A 197 -15.78 -11.17 -7.74
C LEU A 197 -16.84 -12.10 -7.15
N GLN A 198 -17.69 -12.70 -7.98
CA GLN A 198 -18.77 -13.58 -7.50
C GLN A 198 -18.23 -14.84 -6.84
N GLN A 199 -17.19 -15.43 -7.42
CA GLN A 199 -16.52 -16.58 -6.82
C GLN A 199 -15.95 -16.21 -5.45
N PHE A 200 -15.24 -15.08 -5.38
CA PHE A 200 -14.67 -14.58 -4.12
C PHE A 200 -15.73 -14.35 -3.04
N LEU A 201 -16.86 -13.71 -3.39
CA LEU A 201 -17.96 -13.46 -2.47
C LEU A 201 -18.58 -14.77 -1.94
N ASN A 202 -18.73 -15.78 -2.80
CA ASN A 202 -19.27 -17.10 -2.41
C ASN A 202 -18.30 -17.83 -1.47
N GLU A 203 -17.02 -17.89 -1.80
CA GLU A 203 -15.98 -18.49 -0.95
C GLU A 203 -15.87 -17.77 0.39
N THR A 204 -15.96 -16.44 0.40
CA THR A 204 -15.99 -15.64 1.63
C THR A 204 -17.16 -16.02 2.52
N ARG A 205 -18.36 -16.20 1.96
CA ARG A 205 -19.54 -16.62 2.73
C ARG A 205 -19.38 -18.02 3.28
N GLU A 206 -18.85 -18.94 2.49
CA GLU A 206 -18.58 -20.31 2.96
C GLU A 206 -17.59 -20.31 4.12
N ILE A 207 -16.48 -19.59 4.00
CA ILE A 207 -15.48 -19.45 5.05
C ILE A 207 -16.08 -18.82 6.32
N MET A 208 -16.90 -17.79 6.16
CA MET A 208 -17.53 -17.10 7.28
C MET A 208 -18.55 -17.99 8.00
N ASN A 209 -19.32 -18.80 7.27
CA ASN A 209 -20.34 -19.67 7.82
C ASN A 209 -19.76 -20.95 8.42
N ASN A 210 -18.63 -21.44 7.92
CA ASN A 210 -17.98 -22.63 8.47
C ASN A 210 -17.39 -22.30 9.85
N ASN A 211 -17.83 -23.06 10.87
CA ASN A 211 -17.32 -22.92 12.25
C ASN A 211 -15.87 -23.42 12.40
N THR A 212 -15.26 -23.89 11.36
CA THR A 212 -13.87 -24.37 11.37
C THR A 212 -12.94 -23.15 11.37
N CYS A 213 -12.06 -23.08 12.36
CA CYS A 213 -11.01 -22.10 12.45
C CYS A 213 -9.95 -22.39 11.38
N LEU A 214 -10.16 -21.89 10.16
CA LEU A 214 -9.28 -22.14 9.00
C LEU A 214 -7.92 -21.41 9.10
N LEU A 215 -7.66 -20.72 10.21
CA LEU A 215 -6.37 -20.05 10.43
C LEU A 215 -5.21 -21.01 10.71
N TYR A 216 -5.48 -22.31 10.92
CA TYR A 216 -4.45 -23.29 11.33
C TYR A 216 -4.33 -24.52 10.43
N THR A 217 -5.10 -24.65 9.35
CA THR A 217 -5.11 -25.90 8.58
C THR A 217 -4.09 -25.97 7.45
N SER A 218 -3.40 -24.87 7.09
CA SER A 218 -2.37 -24.94 6.05
C SER A 218 -0.96 -25.21 6.60
N GLU A 219 -0.67 -24.83 7.85
CA GLU A 219 0.63 -25.14 8.48
C GLU A 219 0.64 -26.48 9.21
N ALA A 220 -0.50 -26.92 9.77
CA ALA A 220 -0.58 -28.20 10.48
C ALA A 220 -0.67 -29.44 9.55
N ALA A 221 -0.97 -29.26 8.27
CA ALA A 221 -1.02 -30.37 7.31
C ALA A 221 0.37 -30.71 6.74
N ASP A 222 1.34 -29.83 6.83
CA ASP A 222 2.69 -30.05 6.30
C ASP A 222 3.67 -30.64 7.32
N GLU A 223 3.32 -30.60 8.61
CA GLU A 223 4.15 -31.20 9.68
C GLU A 223 3.76 -32.66 10.05
N GLY A 224 2.73 -33.21 9.42
CA GLY A 224 2.17 -34.55 9.76
C GLY A 224 2.69 -35.73 8.95
N LEU A 225 3.63 -35.56 8.01
CA LEU A 225 4.14 -36.65 7.17
C LEU A 225 5.67 -36.85 7.32
N GLY A 226 6.13 -36.90 8.53
CA GLY A 226 7.50 -37.25 8.85
C GLY A 226 7.56 -38.16 10.05
N VAL A 227 7.03 -39.39 9.96
CA VAL A 227 7.40 -40.48 10.87
C VAL A 227 7.78 -41.69 10.05
N ASP A 228 9.06 -41.92 10.11
CA ASP A 228 9.79 -43.07 9.60
C ASP A 228 9.23 -44.44 10.01
N LEU A 229 9.43 -45.35 9.09
CA LEU A 229 9.73 -46.73 9.37
C LEU A 229 11.13 -47.07 8.84
#